data_bf09f5637bba3d6fe210a5be36630b21
#
_entry.id   bf09f5637bba3d6fe210a5be36630b21
#
_cell.length_a   1.000
_cell.length_b   1.000
_cell.length_c   1.000
_cell.angle_alpha   90.00
_cell.angle_beta   90.00
_cell.angle_gamma   90.00
#
_symmetry.space_group_name_H-M   'P 1'
#
loop_
_entity.id
_entity.type
_entity.pdbx_description
1 polymer ?
#
loop_
_entity_poly.entity_id
_entity_poly.type
_entity_poly.pdbx_seq_one_letter_code
_entity_poly.pdbx_strand_id
1 'polypeptide(L)'
;MTVPDRETALKKFEAARAAFVGAYAGVPDEALAFLKPGEDYALGGLVTHVVAVLEHYQLVASAILDAGFGEVRPEDPPGFWEQQGLRARAGLRPDERATAFGELDRRHGGFVATVASLRGEDWERKAAVWFPNAAEALPTSPADIWGWLNGHYLEHVPQVADLHREWMAGRTR
;
A
#
# COMPACT_ATOMS: atom_id res chain seq x y z
N MET A 1 17.63 -14.45 -7.55
CA MET A 1 16.21 -14.39 -7.98
C MET A 1 16.15 -13.43 -9.16
N THR A 2 15.67 -13.88 -10.32
CA THR A 2 15.46 -13.01 -11.48
C THR A 2 14.32 -12.06 -11.20
N VAL A 3 14.53 -10.75 -11.45
CA VAL A 3 13.46 -9.74 -11.40
C VAL A 3 12.42 -10.14 -12.46
N PRO A 4 11.12 -10.22 -12.13
CA PRO A 4 10.10 -10.49 -13.13
C PRO A 4 10.07 -9.37 -14.16
N ASP A 5 9.82 -9.72 -15.42
CA ASP A 5 9.58 -8.71 -16.44
C ASP A 5 8.38 -7.82 -16.05
N ARG A 6 8.35 -6.60 -16.58
CA ARG A 6 7.37 -5.58 -16.21
C ARG A 6 5.92 -6.04 -16.40
N GLU A 7 5.63 -6.78 -17.46
CA GLU A 7 4.26 -7.25 -17.73
C GLU A 7 3.82 -8.29 -16.70
N THR A 8 4.68 -9.24 -16.37
CA THR A 8 4.43 -10.22 -15.32
C THR A 8 4.27 -9.56 -13.95
N ALA A 9 5.10 -8.56 -13.64
CA ALA A 9 4.99 -7.79 -12.40
C ALA A 9 3.66 -7.04 -12.32
N LEU A 10 3.22 -6.40 -13.40
CA LEU A 10 1.94 -5.71 -13.48
C LEU A 10 0.75 -6.66 -13.22
N LYS A 11 0.72 -7.82 -13.88
CA LYS A 11 -0.32 -8.83 -13.66
C LYS A 11 -0.39 -9.31 -12.21
N LYS A 12 0.77 -9.53 -11.58
CA LYS A 12 0.84 -9.92 -10.16
C LYS A 12 0.32 -8.82 -9.23
N PHE A 13 0.65 -7.57 -9.51
CA PHE A 13 0.21 -6.43 -8.71
C PHE A 13 -1.30 -6.23 -8.78
N GLU A 14 -1.90 -6.33 -9.97
CA GLU A 14 -3.35 -6.30 -10.15
C GLU A 14 -4.03 -7.47 -9.43
N ALA A 15 -3.45 -8.67 -9.49
CA ALA A 15 -3.97 -9.83 -8.77
C ALA A 15 -3.89 -9.65 -7.25
N ALA A 16 -2.81 -9.07 -6.73
CA ALA A 16 -2.64 -8.79 -5.30
C ALA A 16 -3.66 -7.75 -4.80
N ARG A 17 -3.88 -6.66 -5.57
CA ARG A 17 -4.96 -5.69 -5.29
C ARG A 17 -6.32 -6.37 -5.29
N ALA A 18 -6.62 -7.18 -6.32
CA ALA A 18 -7.90 -7.88 -6.42
C ALA A 18 -8.12 -8.83 -5.22
N ALA A 19 -7.07 -9.53 -4.76
CA ALA A 19 -7.12 -10.38 -3.57
C ALA A 19 -7.40 -9.57 -2.31
N PHE A 20 -6.73 -8.43 -2.12
CA PHE A 20 -6.94 -7.53 -0.98
C PHE A 20 -8.37 -6.97 -0.97
N VAL A 21 -8.85 -6.43 -2.08
CA VAL A 21 -10.23 -5.91 -2.19
C VAL A 21 -11.24 -7.05 -2.00
N GLY A 22 -10.98 -8.21 -2.59
CA GLY A 22 -11.82 -9.41 -2.47
C GLY A 22 -11.96 -9.91 -1.03
N ALA A 23 -10.95 -9.72 -0.19
CA ALA A 23 -11.02 -10.09 1.23
C ALA A 23 -12.11 -9.31 1.99
N TYR A 24 -12.53 -8.15 1.49
CA TYR A 24 -13.63 -7.35 2.06
C TYR A 24 -15.02 -7.71 1.52
N ALA A 25 -15.15 -8.64 0.57
CA ALA A 25 -16.44 -8.93 -0.07
C ALA A 25 -17.55 -9.34 0.90
N GLY A 26 -17.21 -10.04 1.99
CA GLY A 26 -18.14 -10.46 3.03
C GLY A 26 -18.08 -9.62 4.31
N VAL A 27 -17.30 -8.55 4.35
CA VAL A 27 -17.15 -7.69 5.53
C VAL A 27 -18.29 -6.66 5.55
N PRO A 28 -19.16 -6.66 6.59
CA PRO A 28 -20.22 -5.65 6.70
C PRO A 28 -19.63 -4.29 7.12
N ASP A 29 -20.33 -3.23 6.78
CA ASP A 29 -19.84 -1.86 7.03
C ASP A 29 -19.64 -1.56 8.51
N GLU A 30 -20.45 -2.15 9.39
CA GLU A 30 -20.36 -2.00 10.84
C GLU A 30 -19.06 -2.61 11.43
N ALA A 31 -18.42 -3.52 10.69
CA ALA A 31 -17.16 -4.14 11.10
C ALA A 31 -15.95 -3.24 10.81
N LEU A 32 -16.07 -2.25 9.94
CA LEU A 32 -14.94 -1.48 9.43
C LEU A 32 -14.22 -0.65 10.50
N ALA A 33 -14.91 -0.28 11.58
CA ALA A 33 -14.30 0.40 12.73
C ALA A 33 -13.76 -0.58 13.80
N PHE A 34 -13.86 -1.90 13.59
CA PHE A 34 -13.38 -2.87 14.55
C PHE A 34 -11.87 -2.87 14.65
N LEU A 35 -11.37 -2.55 15.85
CA LEU A 35 -9.97 -2.67 16.24
C LEU A 35 -9.85 -3.78 17.30
N LYS A 36 -9.13 -4.83 16.98
CA LYS A 36 -8.80 -5.89 17.94
C LYS A 36 -7.78 -5.38 18.96
N PRO A 37 -7.95 -5.65 20.27
CA PRO A 37 -6.95 -5.29 21.28
C PRO A 37 -5.56 -5.82 20.92
N GLY A 38 -4.56 -4.95 20.93
CA GLY A 38 -3.17 -5.27 20.60
C GLY A 38 -2.81 -5.12 19.11
N GLU A 39 -3.78 -4.88 18.23
CA GLU A 39 -3.53 -4.56 16.82
C GLU A 39 -3.35 -3.04 16.61
N ASP A 40 -2.58 -2.69 15.58
CA ASP A 40 -2.35 -1.29 15.21
C ASP A 40 -3.39 -0.76 14.23
N TYR A 41 -4.09 -1.66 13.51
CA TYR A 41 -5.05 -1.31 12.47
C TYR A 41 -6.43 -1.85 12.77
N ALA A 42 -7.45 -1.00 12.67
CA ALA A 42 -8.83 -1.44 12.57
C ALA A 42 -9.08 -2.13 11.24
N LEU A 43 -10.14 -2.93 11.14
CA LEU A 43 -10.45 -3.70 9.93
C LEU A 43 -10.55 -2.81 8.67
N GLY A 44 -11.31 -1.71 8.71
CA GLY A 44 -11.32 -0.72 7.62
C GLY A 44 -10.07 0.15 7.56
N GLY A 45 -9.32 0.22 8.66
CA GLY A 45 -8.07 0.96 8.75
C GLY A 45 -6.94 0.38 7.89
N LEU A 46 -6.99 -0.92 7.59
CA LEU A 46 -6.06 -1.53 6.65
C LEU A 46 -6.17 -0.93 5.24
N VAL A 47 -7.38 -0.52 4.82
CA VAL A 47 -7.55 0.17 3.53
C VAL A 47 -6.84 1.51 3.54
N THR A 48 -7.02 2.31 4.59
CA THR A 48 -6.36 3.63 4.71
C THR A 48 -4.85 3.51 4.84
N HIS A 49 -4.37 2.46 5.54
CA HIS A 49 -2.94 2.16 5.63
C HIS A 49 -2.34 1.82 4.27
N VAL A 50 -2.96 0.92 3.51
CA VAL A 50 -2.48 0.57 2.16
C VAL A 50 -2.51 1.78 1.22
N VAL A 51 -3.53 2.63 1.31
CA VAL A 51 -3.58 3.91 0.55
C VAL A 51 -2.39 4.80 0.89
N ALA A 52 -2.05 4.95 2.18
CA ALA A 52 -0.91 5.76 2.61
C ALA A 52 0.43 5.20 2.10
N VAL A 53 0.59 3.87 2.13
CA VAL A 53 1.79 3.21 1.61
C VAL A 53 1.92 3.39 0.09
N LEU A 54 0.82 3.30 -0.66
CA LEU A 54 0.82 3.60 -2.10
C LEU A 54 1.21 5.06 -2.37
N GLU A 55 0.71 6.00 -1.57
CA GLU A 55 1.03 7.43 -1.68
C GLU A 55 2.52 7.69 -1.45
N HIS A 56 3.07 7.13 -0.37
CA HIS A 56 4.50 7.22 -0.06
C HIS A 56 5.37 6.68 -1.21
N TYR A 57 5.10 5.47 -1.68
CA TYR A 57 5.91 4.90 -2.75
C TYR A 57 5.70 5.54 -4.12
N GLN A 58 4.54 6.17 -4.35
CA GLN A 58 4.35 7.03 -5.52
C GLN A 58 5.28 8.24 -5.46
N LEU A 59 5.41 8.87 -4.29
CA LEU A 59 6.35 9.98 -4.06
C LEU A 59 7.80 9.52 -4.28
N VAL A 60 8.20 8.35 -3.74
CA VAL A 60 9.54 7.79 -3.94
C VAL A 60 9.82 7.51 -5.42
N ALA A 61 8.89 6.86 -6.12
CA ALA A 61 9.04 6.55 -7.54
C ALA A 61 9.16 7.82 -8.39
N SER A 62 8.33 8.83 -8.12
CA SER A 62 8.40 10.13 -8.80
C SER A 62 9.74 10.81 -8.56
N ALA A 63 10.23 10.84 -7.32
CA ALA A 63 11.53 11.44 -6.99
C ALA A 63 12.69 10.75 -7.73
N ILE A 64 12.66 9.41 -7.85
CA ILE A 64 13.66 8.64 -8.62
C ILE A 64 13.67 9.07 -10.09
N LEU A 65 12.47 9.19 -10.70
CA LEU A 65 12.35 9.56 -12.11
C LEU A 65 12.78 11.01 -12.36
N ASP A 66 12.35 11.94 -11.52
CA ASP A 66 12.68 13.37 -11.63
C ASP A 66 14.19 13.61 -11.47
N ALA A 67 14.85 12.83 -10.62
CA ALA A 67 16.31 12.86 -10.44
C ALA A 67 17.09 12.08 -11.52
N GLY A 68 16.43 11.51 -12.53
CA GLY A 68 17.10 10.70 -13.56
C GLY A 68 17.88 9.51 -13.00
N PHE A 69 17.35 8.90 -11.91
CA PHE A 69 17.98 7.79 -11.16
C PHE A 69 19.26 8.19 -10.41
N GLY A 70 19.37 9.44 -10.03
CA GLY A 70 20.42 9.92 -9.12
C GLY A 70 20.13 9.62 -7.65
N GLU A 71 20.82 10.32 -6.75
CA GLU A 71 20.53 10.27 -5.32
C GLU A 71 19.24 11.06 -5.01
N VAL A 72 18.36 10.47 -4.20
CA VAL A 72 17.10 11.10 -3.78
C VAL A 72 16.86 10.94 -2.28
N ARG A 73 16.17 11.92 -1.70
CA ARG A 73 15.73 11.95 -0.30
C ARG A 73 14.23 12.29 -0.29
N PRO A 74 13.37 11.30 -0.60
CA PRO A 74 11.93 11.54 -0.59
C PRO A 74 11.45 11.81 0.83
N GLU A 75 10.71 12.90 1.01
CA GLU A 75 10.17 13.31 2.30
C GLU A 75 8.65 13.40 2.22
N ASP A 76 7.98 12.63 3.06
CA ASP A 76 6.54 12.78 3.26
C ASP A 76 6.23 14.12 3.94
N PRO A 77 5.02 14.66 3.76
CA PRO A 77 4.60 15.86 4.49
C PRO A 77 4.76 15.67 6.01
N PRO A 78 5.12 16.74 6.75
CA PRO A 78 5.25 16.65 8.22
C PRO A 78 3.99 16.08 8.87
N GLY A 79 4.16 15.10 9.77
CA GLY A 79 3.06 14.44 10.47
C GLY A 79 2.26 13.44 9.62
N PHE A 80 2.65 13.18 8.38
CA PHE A 80 1.94 12.26 7.48
C PHE A 80 1.70 10.89 8.14
N TRP A 81 2.74 10.20 8.57
CA TRP A 81 2.62 8.85 9.16
C TRP A 81 1.87 8.84 10.48
N GLU A 82 2.00 9.87 11.30
CA GLU A 82 1.21 10.01 12.53
C GLU A 82 -0.29 10.11 12.22
N GLN A 83 -0.67 10.98 11.28
CA GLN A 83 -2.06 11.15 10.88
C GLN A 83 -2.62 9.88 10.23
N GLN A 84 -1.85 9.21 9.37
CA GLN A 84 -2.28 7.95 8.75
C GLN A 84 -2.41 6.82 9.78
N GLY A 85 -1.51 6.75 10.77
CA GLY A 85 -1.63 5.81 11.88
C GLY A 85 -2.90 6.02 12.71
N LEU A 86 -3.24 7.26 13.04
CA LEU A 86 -4.49 7.59 13.73
C LEU A 86 -5.73 7.16 12.92
N ARG A 87 -5.75 7.43 11.61
CA ARG A 87 -6.84 7.02 10.72
C ARG A 87 -6.94 5.50 10.61
N ALA A 88 -5.82 4.82 10.48
CA ALA A 88 -5.78 3.36 10.40
C ALA A 88 -6.27 2.69 11.69
N ARG A 89 -6.00 3.27 12.85
CA ARG A 89 -6.57 2.80 14.13
C ARG A 89 -8.04 3.09 14.28
N ALA A 90 -8.52 4.24 13.80
CA ALA A 90 -9.95 4.60 13.86
C ALA A 90 -10.83 3.71 12.95
N GLY A 91 -10.27 3.19 11.88
CA GLY A 91 -11.01 2.45 10.85
C GLY A 91 -11.88 3.35 9.99
N LEU A 92 -12.91 2.77 9.39
CA LEU A 92 -13.84 3.50 8.52
C LEU A 92 -15.25 3.49 9.10
N ARG A 93 -15.94 4.60 8.99
CA ARG A 93 -17.40 4.63 9.17
C ARG A 93 -18.09 3.95 7.97
N PRO A 94 -19.34 3.49 8.13
CA PRO A 94 -20.09 2.86 7.03
C PRO A 94 -20.17 3.69 5.76
N ASP A 95 -20.34 5.00 5.89
CA ASP A 95 -20.44 5.96 4.78
C ASP A 95 -19.11 6.28 4.09
N GLU A 96 -17.98 5.89 4.69
CA GLU A 96 -16.63 6.13 4.15
C GLU A 96 -16.12 4.99 3.26
N ARG A 97 -16.75 3.81 3.30
CA ARG A 97 -16.28 2.63 2.54
C ARG A 97 -16.04 2.91 1.07
N ALA A 98 -17.05 3.42 0.38
CA ALA A 98 -16.96 3.67 -1.06
C ALA A 98 -15.84 4.68 -1.39
N THR A 99 -15.70 5.73 -0.58
CA THR A 99 -14.65 6.75 -0.74
C THR A 99 -13.26 6.15 -0.52
N ALA A 100 -13.06 5.33 0.52
CA ALA A 100 -11.77 4.73 0.84
C ALA A 100 -11.32 3.74 -0.26
N PHE A 101 -12.23 2.89 -0.75
CA PHE A 101 -11.91 1.98 -1.85
C PHE A 101 -11.71 2.71 -3.18
N GLY A 102 -12.46 3.78 -3.45
CA GLY A 102 -12.23 4.65 -4.60
C GLY A 102 -10.86 5.34 -4.55
N GLU A 103 -10.41 5.77 -3.37
CA GLU A 103 -9.07 6.31 -3.18
C GLU A 103 -7.98 5.25 -3.40
N LEU A 104 -8.19 4.03 -2.90
CA LEU A 104 -7.31 2.89 -3.16
C LEU A 104 -7.15 2.65 -4.67
N ASP A 105 -8.26 2.62 -5.40
CA ASP A 105 -8.26 2.42 -6.85
C ASP A 105 -7.52 3.53 -7.58
N ARG A 106 -7.75 4.78 -7.17
CA ARG A 106 -7.10 5.94 -7.76
C ARG A 106 -5.58 5.92 -7.54
N ARG A 107 -5.12 5.60 -6.32
CA ARG A 107 -3.68 5.52 -6.00
C ARG A 107 -3.02 4.36 -6.72
N HIS A 108 -3.64 3.19 -6.71
CA HIS A 108 -3.17 2.02 -7.45
C HIS A 108 -3.03 2.33 -8.95
N GLY A 109 -4.08 2.88 -9.57
CA GLY A 109 -4.06 3.25 -10.99
C GLY A 109 -3.01 4.30 -11.33
N GLY A 110 -2.82 5.30 -10.46
CA GLY A 110 -1.76 6.29 -10.60
C GLY A 110 -0.36 5.67 -10.60
N PHE A 111 -0.11 4.73 -9.69
CA PHE A 111 1.15 4.00 -9.63
C PHE A 111 1.38 3.13 -10.87
N VAL A 112 0.34 2.40 -11.33
CA VAL A 112 0.36 1.63 -12.58
C VAL A 112 0.71 2.52 -13.77
N ALA A 113 0.10 3.70 -13.87
CA ALA A 113 0.36 4.65 -14.95
C ALA A 113 1.81 5.16 -14.94
N THR A 114 2.35 5.47 -13.76
CA THR A 114 3.76 5.87 -13.61
C THR A 114 4.70 4.79 -14.13
N VAL A 115 4.48 3.53 -13.73
CA VAL A 115 5.32 2.41 -14.16
C VAL A 115 5.13 2.11 -15.65
N ALA A 116 3.90 2.24 -16.18
CA ALA A 116 3.64 2.04 -17.62
C ALA A 116 4.37 3.07 -18.50
N SER A 117 4.66 4.27 -17.98
CA SER A 117 5.40 5.31 -18.69
C SER A 117 6.91 5.10 -18.73
N LEU A 118 7.47 4.15 -17.94
CA LEU A 118 8.90 3.87 -17.89
C LEU A 118 9.40 3.28 -19.21
N ARG A 119 10.61 3.68 -19.60
CA ARG A 119 11.34 2.95 -20.64
C ARG A 119 11.74 1.57 -20.11
N GLY A 120 11.92 0.58 -21.00
CA GLY A 120 12.24 -0.78 -20.58
C GLY A 120 13.49 -0.88 -19.72
N GLU A 121 14.53 -0.10 -20.04
CA GLU A 121 15.80 -0.03 -19.33
C GLU A 121 15.71 0.59 -17.93
N ASP A 122 14.68 1.41 -17.68
CA ASP A 122 14.49 2.11 -16.39
C ASP A 122 13.83 1.20 -15.34
N TRP A 123 13.24 0.08 -15.73
CA TRP A 123 12.52 -0.83 -14.83
C TRP A 123 13.38 -1.36 -13.67
N GLU A 124 14.61 -1.79 -13.99
CA GLU A 124 15.56 -2.35 -13.01
C GLU A 124 16.67 -1.36 -12.62
N ARG A 125 16.66 -0.17 -13.21
CA ARG A 125 17.67 0.85 -12.94
C ARG A 125 17.57 1.33 -11.50
N LYS A 126 18.71 1.32 -10.78
CA LYS A 126 18.78 1.72 -9.38
C LYS A 126 19.06 3.22 -9.23
N ALA A 127 18.37 3.82 -8.27
CA ALA A 127 18.71 5.11 -7.68
C ALA A 127 19.24 4.91 -6.26
N ALA A 128 20.02 5.83 -5.75
CA ALA A 128 20.42 5.85 -4.33
C ALA A 128 19.34 6.56 -3.51
N VAL A 129 18.49 5.80 -2.83
CA VAL A 129 17.34 6.35 -2.07
C VAL A 129 17.65 6.38 -0.58
N TRP A 130 17.60 7.56 0.01
CA TRP A 130 17.67 7.75 1.46
C TRP A 130 16.27 7.71 2.06
N PHE A 131 15.89 6.58 2.60
CA PHE A 131 14.65 6.47 3.37
C PHE A 131 14.80 7.15 4.74
N PRO A 132 13.69 7.59 5.35
CA PRO A 132 13.71 8.17 6.68
C PRO A 132 14.43 7.25 7.70
N ASN A 133 15.33 7.81 8.49
CA ASN A 133 16.13 7.10 9.49
C ASN A 133 17.13 6.05 8.95
N ALA A 134 17.31 5.95 7.64
CA ALA A 134 18.32 5.06 7.06
C ALA A 134 19.74 5.58 7.35
N ALA A 135 20.65 4.68 7.73
CA ALA A 135 22.06 5.01 7.95
C ALA A 135 22.84 5.17 6.62
N GLU A 136 22.33 4.60 5.55
CA GLU A 136 22.91 4.64 4.21
C GLU A 136 21.81 4.65 3.14
N ALA A 137 22.15 5.09 1.92
CA ALA A 137 21.24 5.04 0.79
C ALA A 137 20.98 3.61 0.34
N LEU A 138 19.74 3.25 0.16
CA LEU A 138 19.34 1.94 -0.38
C LEU A 138 19.26 2.01 -1.91
N PRO A 139 20.02 1.16 -2.64
CA PRO A 139 19.87 1.04 -4.08
C PRO A 139 18.48 0.53 -4.44
N THR A 140 17.63 1.41 -4.96
CA THR A 140 16.20 1.14 -5.20
C THR A 140 15.83 1.37 -6.66
N SER A 141 15.13 0.42 -7.26
CA SER A 141 14.56 0.53 -8.61
C SER A 141 13.03 0.59 -8.57
N PRO A 142 12.37 1.00 -9.65
CA PRO A 142 10.93 0.83 -9.82
C PRO A 142 10.47 -0.62 -9.59
N ALA A 143 11.24 -1.61 -10.05
CA ALA A 143 10.94 -3.03 -9.84
C ALA A 143 10.93 -3.43 -8.35
N ASP A 144 11.83 -2.88 -7.53
CA ASP A 144 11.83 -3.15 -6.08
C ASP A 144 10.58 -2.57 -5.40
N ILE A 145 10.27 -1.31 -5.68
CA ILE A 145 9.07 -0.64 -5.12
C ILE A 145 7.81 -1.42 -5.48
N TRP A 146 7.71 -1.85 -6.73
CA TRP A 146 6.60 -2.67 -7.21
C TRP A 146 6.49 -3.99 -6.46
N GLY A 147 7.64 -4.66 -6.26
CA GLY A 147 7.71 -5.90 -5.49
C GLY A 147 7.26 -5.72 -4.04
N TRP A 148 7.68 -4.63 -3.40
CA TRP A 148 7.27 -4.30 -2.02
C TRP A 148 5.78 -4.04 -1.92
N LEU A 149 5.21 -3.23 -2.81
CA LEU A 149 3.78 -2.94 -2.84
C LEU A 149 2.93 -4.19 -3.12
N ASN A 150 3.39 -5.05 -4.02
CA ASN A 150 2.74 -6.34 -4.26
C ASN A 150 2.72 -7.21 -3.00
N GLY A 151 3.86 -7.33 -2.32
CA GLY A 151 3.98 -8.05 -1.04
C GLY A 151 3.08 -7.47 0.03
N HIS A 152 3.03 -6.14 0.12
CA HIS A 152 2.24 -5.42 1.11
C HIS A 152 0.72 -5.67 0.98
N TYR A 153 0.17 -5.67 -0.23
CA TYR A 153 -1.21 -6.09 -0.44
C TYR A 153 -1.46 -7.51 0.08
N LEU A 154 -0.59 -8.45 -0.28
CA LEU A 154 -0.76 -9.87 0.07
C LEU A 154 -0.59 -10.14 1.56
N GLU A 155 0.26 -9.39 2.24
CA GLU A 155 0.44 -9.45 3.69
C GLU A 155 -0.86 -9.15 4.46
N HIS A 156 -1.63 -8.17 3.97
CA HIS A 156 -2.87 -7.75 4.63
C HIS A 156 -4.10 -8.62 4.30
N VAL A 157 -4.06 -9.46 3.26
CA VAL A 157 -5.19 -10.37 2.94
C VAL A 157 -5.58 -11.27 4.12
N PRO A 158 -4.66 -12.04 4.73
CA PRO A 158 -5.01 -12.85 5.91
C PRO A 158 -5.41 -12.00 7.11
N GLN A 159 -4.82 -10.81 7.30
CA GLN A 159 -5.16 -9.93 8.42
C GLN A 159 -6.61 -9.43 8.34
N VAL A 160 -7.11 -9.09 7.14
CA VAL A 160 -8.53 -8.76 6.93
C VAL A 160 -9.42 -9.92 7.35
N ALA A 161 -9.10 -11.14 6.91
CA ALA A 161 -9.88 -12.35 7.24
C ALA A 161 -9.89 -12.65 8.75
N ASP A 162 -8.74 -12.46 9.41
CA ASP A 162 -8.60 -12.70 10.85
C ASP A 162 -9.37 -11.67 11.67
N LEU A 163 -9.27 -10.39 11.37
CA LEU A 163 -10.02 -9.33 12.04
C LEU A 163 -11.53 -9.48 11.84
N HIS A 164 -11.97 -9.85 10.64
CA HIS A 164 -13.39 -10.12 10.37
C HIS A 164 -13.90 -11.30 11.20
N ARG A 165 -13.15 -12.39 11.29
CA ARG A 165 -13.51 -13.56 12.11
C ARG A 165 -13.61 -13.21 13.59
N GLU A 166 -12.67 -12.42 14.12
CA GLU A 166 -12.71 -11.96 15.51
C GLU A 166 -13.92 -11.05 15.79
N TRP A 167 -14.24 -10.15 14.89
CA TRP A 167 -15.43 -9.31 15.00
C TRP A 167 -16.73 -10.16 15.04
N MET A 168 -16.85 -11.16 14.16
CA MET A 168 -17.98 -12.09 14.14
C MET A 168 -18.10 -12.85 15.46
N ALA A 169 -16.98 -13.37 15.99
CA ALA A 169 -16.96 -14.10 17.26
C ALA A 169 -17.40 -13.25 18.46
N GLY A 170 -17.13 -11.95 18.44
CA GLY A 170 -17.57 -11.00 19.46
C GLY A 170 -19.09 -10.76 19.49
N ARG A 171 -19.80 -11.00 18.39
CA ARG A 171 -21.27 -10.78 18.26
C ARG A 171 -22.12 -11.99 18.69
N THR A 172 -21.49 -13.15 18.83
CA THR A 172 -22.18 -14.39 19.21
C THR A 172 -22.16 -14.67 20.71
N ARG A 173 -21.58 -13.76 21.49
CA ARG A 173 -21.56 -13.81 22.96
C ARG A 173 -22.50 -12.78 23.54
#